data_8c257cf1493496621a19863f854defca
#
_entry.id   8c257cf1493496621a19863f854defca
#
_cell.length_a   1.000
_cell.length_b   1.000
_cell.length_c   1.000
_cell.angle_alpha   90.00
_cell.angle_beta   90.00
_cell.angle_gamma   90.00
#
_symmetry.space_group_name_H-M   'P 1'
#
loop_
_entity.id
_entity.type
_entity.pdbx_description
1 polymer ?
#
loop_
_entity_poly.entity_id
_entity_poly.type
_entity_poly.pdbx_seq_one_letter_code
_entity_poly.pdbx_strand_id
1 'polypeptide(L)'
;KKYLVINDDWGTHRWYIWRIGMESYAKFPFIHKIFGYGPDTFGIITVHNFYEEMISRYNEKFDSAHNEYLQYLITIGIVGLAAYLTLLFTSIVEMIRASKKRPVMMALAFALVCYGAQAAVNISVPIVAPIMMTLLMVGVSGASDGREEADRGLEA
;
A
#
# COMPACT_ATOMS: atom_id res chain seq x y z
N LYS A 1 9.00 -29.15 -7.98
CA LYS A 1 8.68 -27.93 -8.79
C LYS A 1 7.28 -27.38 -8.47
N LYS A 2 6.98 -27.23 -7.16
CA LYS A 2 5.68 -26.68 -6.69
C LYS A 2 5.64 -25.14 -6.62
N TYR A 3 6.75 -24.45 -6.80
CA TYR A 3 6.86 -23.00 -6.60
C TYR A 3 6.23 -22.12 -7.69
N LEU A 4 5.87 -22.70 -8.83
CA LEU A 4 5.25 -21.98 -9.96
C LEU A 4 3.72 -22.19 -10.07
N VAL A 5 3.13 -22.95 -9.14
CA VAL A 5 1.67 -23.16 -9.11
C VAL A 5 1.09 -22.22 -8.07
N ILE A 6 0.27 -21.27 -8.52
CA ILE A 6 -0.48 -20.38 -7.62
C ILE A 6 -1.59 -21.20 -6.98
N ASN A 7 -1.39 -21.59 -5.73
CA ASN A 7 -2.37 -22.28 -4.89
C ASN A 7 -2.35 -21.62 -3.50
N ASP A 8 -3.21 -22.07 -2.58
CA ASP A 8 -3.34 -21.50 -1.24
C ASP A 8 -2.02 -21.53 -0.42
N ASP A 9 -1.06 -22.41 -0.76
CA ASP A 9 0.25 -22.49 -0.11
C ASP A 9 1.30 -21.55 -0.73
N TRP A 10 0.96 -20.85 -1.82
CA TRP A 10 1.91 -19.98 -2.52
C TRP A 10 2.33 -18.79 -1.64
N GLY A 11 3.62 -18.49 -1.65
CA GLY A 11 4.17 -17.32 -0.97
C GLY A 11 4.05 -17.39 0.57
N THR A 12 4.18 -18.57 1.17
CA THR A 12 3.98 -18.78 2.60
C THR A 12 2.56 -18.41 3.03
N HIS A 13 1.57 -19.04 2.38
CA HIS A 13 0.12 -18.87 2.59
C HIS A 13 -0.45 -17.50 2.21
N ARG A 14 0.32 -16.61 1.54
CA ARG A 14 -0.15 -15.28 1.16
C ARG A 14 -1.37 -15.34 0.24
N TRP A 15 -1.40 -16.28 -0.72
CA TRP A 15 -2.54 -16.43 -1.61
C TRP A 15 -3.82 -16.77 -0.84
N TYR A 16 -3.73 -17.68 0.12
CA TYR A 16 -4.84 -17.99 1.02
C TYR A 16 -5.32 -16.73 1.78
N ILE A 17 -4.39 -16.00 2.39
CA ILE A 17 -4.70 -14.78 3.15
C ILE A 17 -5.38 -13.73 2.26
N TRP A 18 -4.89 -13.54 1.02
CA TRP A 18 -5.50 -12.61 0.07
C TRP A 18 -6.91 -13.04 -0.33
N ARG A 19 -7.11 -14.33 -0.57
CA ARG A 19 -8.43 -14.89 -0.88
C ARG A 19 -9.43 -14.60 0.22
N ILE A 20 -9.13 -14.99 1.47
CA ILE A 20 -10.06 -14.78 2.59
C ILE A 20 -10.28 -13.28 2.89
N GLY A 21 -9.27 -12.44 2.68
CA GLY A 21 -9.40 -10.99 2.78
C GLY A 21 -10.37 -10.43 1.76
N MET A 22 -10.24 -10.82 0.49
CA MET A 22 -11.14 -10.41 -0.59
C MET A 22 -12.55 -10.96 -0.42
N GLU A 23 -12.70 -12.22 0.01
CA GLU A 23 -14.01 -12.80 0.34
C GLU A 23 -14.70 -12.07 1.50
N SER A 24 -13.93 -11.67 2.51
CA SER A 24 -14.44 -10.85 3.60
C SER A 24 -14.92 -9.49 3.10
N TYR A 25 -14.09 -8.79 2.31
CA TYR A 25 -14.44 -7.49 1.72
C TYR A 25 -15.68 -7.58 0.83
N ALA A 26 -15.83 -8.64 0.04
CA ALA A 26 -17.01 -8.84 -0.80
C ALA A 26 -18.33 -8.88 0.00
N LYS A 27 -18.27 -9.41 1.22
CA LYS A 27 -19.42 -9.52 2.14
C LYS A 27 -19.70 -8.26 2.96
N PHE A 28 -18.85 -7.24 2.89
CA PHE A 28 -19.03 -6.01 3.67
C PHE A 28 -20.30 -5.27 3.29
N PRO A 29 -21.00 -4.66 4.27
CA PRO A 29 -22.01 -3.65 4.01
C PRO A 29 -21.43 -2.51 3.19
N PHE A 30 -22.28 -1.84 2.39
CA PHE A 30 -21.84 -0.81 1.45
C PHE A 30 -21.00 0.29 2.11
N ILE A 31 -21.40 0.75 3.31
CA ILE A 31 -20.66 1.80 4.03
C ILE A 31 -19.23 1.36 4.39
N HIS A 32 -19.03 0.09 4.77
CA HIS A 32 -17.71 -0.45 5.10
C HIS A 32 -16.86 -0.79 3.86
N LYS A 33 -17.48 -0.95 2.70
CA LYS A 33 -16.72 -0.98 1.44
C LYS A 33 -16.12 0.37 1.10
N ILE A 34 -16.82 1.46 1.45
CA ILE A 34 -16.38 2.83 1.17
C ILE A 34 -15.33 3.29 2.19
N PHE A 35 -15.58 3.11 3.48
CA PHE A 35 -14.76 3.68 4.57
C PHE A 35 -13.97 2.65 5.40
N GLY A 36 -14.12 1.35 5.12
CA GLY A 36 -13.46 0.28 5.87
C GLY A 36 -14.09 0.01 7.24
N TYR A 37 -13.41 -0.81 8.02
CA TYR A 37 -13.80 -1.16 9.39
C TYR A 37 -12.92 -0.50 10.46
N GLY A 38 -11.86 0.21 10.05
CA GLY A 38 -10.91 0.84 10.96
C GLY A 38 -9.56 0.11 11.04
N PRO A 39 -8.57 0.73 11.71
CA PRO A 39 -7.24 0.14 11.86
C PRO A 39 -7.30 -1.21 12.61
N ASP A 40 -6.34 -2.08 12.33
CA ASP A 40 -6.14 -3.40 12.95
C ASP A 40 -7.33 -4.38 12.90
N THR A 41 -8.32 -4.11 12.03
CA THR A 41 -9.54 -4.95 11.93
C THR A 41 -9.39 -6.16 11.02
N PHE A 42 -8.32 -6.26 10.23
CA PHE A 42 -8.11 -7.38 9.28
C PHE A 42 -8.18 -8.74 9.99
N GLY A 43 -7.36 -8.93 11.02
CA GLY A 43 -7.32 -10.19 11.78
C GLY A 43 -8.65 -10.50 12.48
N ILE A 44 -9.33 -9.48 13.03
CA ILE A 44 -10.64 -9.65 13.68
C ILE A 44 -11.65 -10.18 12.67
N ILE A 45 -11.73 -9.59 11.48
CA ILE A 45 -12.70 -9.93 10.44
C ILE A 45 -12.39 -11.32 9.85
N THR A 46 -11.14 -11.61 9.54
CA THR A 46 -10.76 -12.88 8.93
C THR A 46 -10.89 -14.04 9.92
N VAL A 47 -10.48 -13.85 11.16
CA VAL A 47 -10.67 -14.84 12.22
C VAL A 47 -12.17 -15.07 12.48
N HIS A 48 -13.01 -14.03 12.54
CA HIS A 48 -14.45 -14.19 12.72
C HIS A 48 -15.08 -15.04 11.60
N ASN A 49 -14.66 -14.85 10.36
CA ASN A 49 -15.27 -15.49 9.20
C ASN A 49 -14.67 -16.85 8.83
N PHE A 50 -13.38 -17.09 9.11
CA PHE A 50 -12.59 -18.20 8.58
C PHE A 50 -11.79 -18.97 9.66
N TYR A 51 -12.13 -18.83 10.93
CA TYR A 51 -11.40 -19.47 12.05
C TYR A 51 -11.21 -20.97 11.86
N GLU A 52 -12.30 -21.71 11.60
CA GLU A 52 -12.26 -23.15 11.43
C GLU A 52 -11.37 -23.58 10.26
N GLU A 53 -11.42 -22.84 9.15
CA GLU A 53 -10.60 -23.11 7.97
C GLU A 53 -9.11 -22.85 8.25
N MET A 54 -8.78 -21.74 8.94
CA MET A 54 -7.41 -21.39 9.33
C MET A 54 -6.80 -22.47 10.23
N ILE A 55 -7.53 -22.87 11.28
CA ILE A 55 -7.03 -23.85 12.26
C ILE A 55 -6.94 -25.24 11.64
N SER A 56 -7.95 -25.66 10.87
CA SER A 56 -7.94 -27.01 10.27
C SER A 56 -6.85 -27.19 9.21
N ARG A 57 -6.50 -26.13 8.46
CA ARG A 57 -5.49 -26.22 7.38
C ARG A 57 -4.08 -25.91 7.85
N TYR A 58 -3.93 -24.88 8.68
CA TYR A 58 -2.62 -24.30 8.98
C TYR A 58 -2.28 -24.32 10.48
N ASN A 59 -3.25 -24.60 11.35
CA ASN A 59 -3.13 -24.50 12.80
C ASN A 59 -2.59 -23.12 13.26
N GLU A 60 -2.94 -22.07 12.50
CA GLU A 60 -2.45 -20.70 12.66
C GLU A 60 -3.57 -19.70 12.40
N LYS A 61 -3.46 -18.50 12.99
CA LYS A 61 -4.36 -17.36 12.75
C LYS A 61 -3.58 -16.28 12.01
N PHE A 62 -4.18 -15.74 10.96
CA PHE A 62 -3.57 -14.68 10.18
C PHE A 62 -4.19 -13.33 10.57
N ASP A 63 -3.37 -12.42 11.07
CA ASP A 63 -3.76 -11.10 11.59
C ASP A 63 -3.53 -9.95 10.59
N SER A 64 -2.81 -10.21 9.51
CA SER A 64 -2.50 -9.21 8.50
C SER A 64 -2.57 -9.76 7.07
N ALA A 65 -2.83 -8.87 6.10
CA ALA A 65 -2.99 -9.25 4.70
C ALA A 65 -1.68 -9.62 3.99
N HIS A 66 -0.51 -9.29 4.53
CA HIS A 66 0.77 -9.35 3.82
C HIS A 66 0.70 -8.73 2.40
N ASN A 67 -0.14 -7.72 2.27
CA ASN A 67 -0.34 -6.88 1.11
C ASN A 67 -0.94 -5.56 1.62
N GLU A 68 -0.19 -4.48 1.55
CA GLU A 68 -0.57 -3.19 2.12
C GLU A 68 -1.84 -2.63 1.46
N TYR A 69 -2.00 -2.84 0.16
CA TYR A 69 -3.19 -2.37 -0.56
C TYR A 69 -4.47 -3.10 -0.12
N LEU A 70 -4.38 -4.42 0.07
CA LEU A 70 -5.50 -5.20 0.60
C LEU A 70 -5.79 -4.84 2.06
N GLN A 71 -4.76 -4.63 2.86
CA GLN A 71 -4.89 -4.15 4.24
C GLN A 71 -5.65 -2.82 4.28
N TYR A 72 -5.25 -1.85 3.46
CA TYR A 72 -5.92 -0.55 3.37
C TYR A 72 -7.35 -0.66 2.83
N LEU A 73 -7.59 -1.51 1.83
CA LEU A 73 -8.93 -1.73 1.31
C LEU A 73 -9.91 -2.18 2.41
N ILE A 74 -9.45 -3.04 3.32
CA ILE A 74 -10.28 -3.56 4.41
C ILE A 74 -10.41 -2.55 5.55
N THR A 75 -9.31 -1.86 5.90
CA THR A 75 -9.26 -0.99 7.08
C THR A 75 -9.79 0.42 6.84
N ILE A 76 -9.49 1.02 5.69
CA ILE A 76 -9.89 2.40 5.34
C ILE A 76 -10.79 2.49 4.11
N GLY A 77 -11.16 1.35 3.53
CA GLY A 77 -12.07 1.24 2.41
C GLY A 77 -11.51 1.76 1.08
N ILE A 78 -12.37 1.76 0.06
CA ILE A 78 -11.97 2.17 -1.30
C ILE A 78 -11.59 3.66 -1.37
N VAL A 79 -12.24 4.52 -0.58
CA VAL A 79 -11.95 5.96 -0.57
C VAL A 79 -10.57 6.21 0.02
N GLY A 80 -10.25 5.60 1.16
CA GLY A 80 -8.93 5.74 1.78
C GLY A 80 -7.82 5.15 0.90
N LEU A 81 -8.03 3.97 0.32
CA LEU A 81 -7.08 3.37 -0.62
C LEU A 81 -6.87 4.25 -1.85
N ALA A 82 -7.95 4.78 -2.45
CA ALA A 82 -7.84 5.67 -3.61
C ALA A 82 -7.07 6.96 -3.28
N ALA A 83 -7.33 7.56 -2.12
CA ALA A 83 -6.58 8.73 -1.65
C ALA A 83 -5.08 8.41 -1.47
N TYR A 84 -4.75 7.28 -0.85
CA TYR A 84 -3.37 6.83 -0.67
C TYR A 84 -2.66 6.60 -2.01
N LEU A 85 -3.29 5.88 -2.93
CA LEU A 85 -2.72 5.63 -4.27
C LEU A 85 -2.57 6.92 -5.08
N THR A 86 -3.52 7.84 -4.98
CA THR A 86 -3.44 9.16 -5.63
C THR A 86 -2.26 9.96 -5.09
N LEU A 87 -2.10 10.00 -3.76
CA LEU A 87 -0.97 10.68 -3.13
C LEU A 87 0.37 10.09 -3.59
N LEU A 88 0.51 8.77 -3.56
CA LEU A 88 1.73 8.10 -3.99
C LEU A 88 2.04 8.36 -5.46
N PHE A 89 1.05 8.19 -6.34
CA PHE A 89 1.21 8.37 -7.78
C PHE A 89 1.53 9.81 -8.15
N THR A 90 0.79 10.79 -7.62
CA THR A 90 1.04 12.21 -7.91
C THR A 90 2.40 12.65 -7.43
N SER A 91 2.84 12.20 -6.25
CA SER A 91 4.17 12.49 -5.71
C SER A 91 5.29 11.94 -6.62
N ILE A 92 5.17 10.70 -7.08
CA ILE A 92 6.12 10.10 -8.01
C ILE A 92 6.19 10.91 -9.32
N VAL A 93 5.03 11.26 -9.89
CA VAL A 93 4.96 12.05 -11.14
C VAL A 93 5.64 13.42 -10.97
N GLU A 94 5.37 14.11 -9.86
CA GLU A 94 5.98 15.40 -9.59
C GLU A 94 7.51 15.31 -9.44
N MET A 95 8.00 14.30 -8.72
CA MET A 95 9.44 14.06 -8.58
C MET A 95 10.10 13.74 -9.94
N ILE A 96 9.46 12.92 -10.79
CA ILE A 96 9.95 12.63 -12.13
C ILE A 96 10.01 13.91 -12.98
N ARG A 97 9.00 14.79 -12.90
CA ARG A 97 9.00 16.08 -13.61
C ARG A 97 10.14 16.99 -13.13
N ALA A 98 10.32 17.07 -11.80
CA ALA A 98 11.36 17.89 -11.19
C ALA A 98 12.78 17.36 -11.45
N SER A 99 12.95 16.07 -11.75
CA SER A 99 14.25 15.43 -11.96
C SER A 99 15.04 16.01 -13.14
N LYS A 100 14.37 16.67 -14.09
CA LYS A 100 15.03 17.39 -15.20
C LYS A 100 15.96 18.50 -14.71
N LYS A 101 15.63 19.15 -13.58
CA LYS A 101 16.42 20.22 -12.96
C LYS A 101 17.22 19.74 -11.75
N ARG A 102 16.69 18.78 -11.01
CA ARG A 102 17.27 18.24 -9.77
C ARG A 102 17.35 16.71 -9.85
N PRO A 103 18.46 16.13 -10.33
CA PRO A 103 18.58 14.68 -10.58
C PRO A 103 18.27 13.80 -9.35
N VAL A 104 18.49 14.31 -8.13
CA VAL A 104 18.16 13.60 -6.89
C VAL A 104 16.67 13.24 -6.80
N MET A 105 15.78 14.01 -7.43
CA MET A 105 14.33 13.72 -7.45
C MET A 105 14.03 12.41 -8.17
N MET A 106 14.83 12.00 -9.16
CA MET A 106 14.67 10.70 -9.81
C MET A 106 14.99 9.55 -8.85
N ALA A 107 16.00 9.68 -8.01
CA ALA A 107 16.33 8.67 -7.01
C ALA A 107 15.20 8.52 -5.96
N LEU A 108 14.60 9.64 -5.52
CA LEU A 108 13.46 9.62 -4.61
C LEU A 108 12.22 9.00 -5.25
N ALA A 109 11.91 9.35 -6.50
CA ALA A 109 10.81 8.74 -7.26
C ALA A 109 11.00 7.23 -7.39
N PHE A 110 12.21 6.78 -7.73
CA PHE A 110 12.54 5.37 -7.84
C PHE A 110 12.39 4.64 -6.50
N ALA A 111 12.84 5.23 -5.40
CA ALA A 111 12.65 4.66 -4.06
C ALA A 111 11.17 4.45 -3.71
N LEU A 112 10.29 5.42 -4.06
CA LEU A 112 8.84 5.28 -3.85
C LEU A 112 8.22 4.22 -4.77
N VAL A 113 8.68 4.08 -6.01
CA VAL A 113 8.24 2.99 -6.91
C VAL A 113 8.63 1.63 -6.33
N CYS A 114 9.86 1.48 -5.85
CA CYS A 114 10.32 0.25 -5.20
C CYS A 114 9.49 -0.08 -3.95
N TYR A 115 9.19 0.94 -3.13
CA TYR A 115 8.30 0.77 -1.98
C TYR A 115 6.91 0.30 -2.41
N GLY A 116 6.30 0.94 -3.40
CA GLY A 116 4.98 0.55 -3.91
C GLY A 116 4.95 -0.88 -4.45
N ALA A 117 6.01 -1.32 -5.13
CA ALA A 117 6.13 -2.71 -5.58
C ALA A 117 6.24 -3.69 -4.40
N GLN A 118 7.02 -3.36 -3.37
CA GLN A 118 7.14 -4.17 -2.16
C GLN A 118 5.81 -4.24 -1.38
N ALA A 119 5.07 -3.15 -1.30
CA ALA A 119 3.78 -3.04 -0.62
C ALA A 119 2.73 -4.03 -1.16
N ALA A 120 2.85 -4.46 -2.42
CA ALA A 120 1.97 -5.46 -3.02
C ALA A 120 2.15 -6.87 -2.43
N VAL A 121 3.29 -7.18 -1.82
CA VAL A 121 3.61 -8.51 -1.28
C VAL A 121 4.06 -8.47 0.18
N ASN A 122 3.94 -7.32 0.83
CA ASN A 122 4.34 -7.13 2.22
C ASN A 122 3.39 -6.16 2.94
N ILE A 123 3.58 -6.00 4.24
CA ILE A 123 2.85 -5.04 5.07
C ILE A 123 3.72 -3.81 5.35
N SER A 124 3.07 -2.68 5.58
CA SER A 124 3.72 -1.52 6.15
C SER A 124 4.14 -1.82 7.59
N VAL A 125 5.43 -1.71 7.86
CA VAL A 125 5.94 -1.88 9.22
C VAL A 125 6.25 -0.52 9.85
N PRO A 126 6.10 -0.38 11.19
CA PRO A 126 6.26 0.90 11.88
C PRO A 126 7.61 1.60 11.65
N ILE A 127 8.65 0.85 11.28
CA ILE A 127 9.98 1.42 10.98
C ILE A 127 10.05 1.98 9.55
N VAL A 128 9.41 1.32 8.59
CA VAL A 128 9.51 1.69 7.16
C VAL A 128 8.53 2.80 6.79
N ALA A 129 7.33 2.81 7.37
CA ALA A 129 6.31 3.81 7.06
C ALA A 129 6.77 5.27 7.31
N PRO A 130 7.40 5.62 8.45
CA PRO A 130 7.94 6.98 8.65
C PRO A 130 9.04 7.35 7.66
N ILE A 131 9.90 6.40 7.28
CA ILE A 131 10.95 6.63 6.28
C ILE A 131 10.32 6.95 4.93
N MET A 132 9.36 6.14 4.49
CA MET A 132 8.63 6.36 3.24
C MET A 132 7.92 7.72 3.23
N MET A 133 7.21 8.07 4.30
CA MET A 133 6.53 9.37 4.44
C MET A 133 7.53 10.53 4.41
N THR A 134 8.71 10.39 5.03
CA THR A 134 9.77 11.39 5.00
C THR A 134 10.29 11.58 3.57
N LEU A 135 10.60 10.49 2.85
CA LEU A 135 11.04 10.56 1.46
C LEU A 135 9.99 11.22 0.57
N LEU A 136 8.71 10.91 0.78
CA LEU A 136 7.60 11.52 0.08
C LEU A 136 7.53 13.03 0.34
N MET A 137 7.57 13.46 1.60
CA MET A 137 7.53 14.88 1.98
C MET A 137 8.72 15.66 1.42
N VAL A 138 9.94 15.14 1.57
CA VAL A 138 11.16 15.76 1.02
C VAL A 138 11.10 15.86 -0.50
N GLY A 139 10.62 14.80 -1.15
CA GLY A 139 10.50 14.79 -2.61
C GLY A 139 9.45 15.78 -3.13
N VAL A 140 8.29 15.87 -2.50
CA VAL A 140 7.24 16.83 -2.88
C VAL A 140 7.68 18.26 -2.64
N SER A 141 8.29 18.57 -1.46
CA SER A 141 8.83 19.90 -1.17
C SER A 141 9.91 20.31 -2.16
N GLY A 142 10.89 19.44 -2.42
CA GLY A 142 11.93 19.73 -3.38
C GLY A 142 11.45 19.89 -4.83
N ALA A 143 10.33 19.23 -5.19
CA ALA A 143 9.71 19.42 -6.49
C ALA A 143 8.98 20.76 -6.58
N SER A 144 8.35 21.23 -5.49
CA SER A 144 7.67 22.54 -5.42
C SER A 144 8.65 23.70 -5.52
N ASP A 145 9.74 23.66 -4.76
CA ASP A 145 10.79 24.70 -4.79
C ASP A 145 11.37 24.88 -6.21
N GLY A 146 11.54 23.79 -6.94
CA GLY A 146 12.04 23.83 -8.32
C GLY A 146 11.06 24.49 -9.32
N ARG A 147 9.75 24.51 -9.01
CA ARG A 147 8.77 25.26 -9.80
C ARG A 147 8.81 26.74 -9.52
N GLU A 148 8.83 27.13 -8.26
CA GLU A 148 8.89 28.56 -7.88
C GLU A 148 10.15 29.25 -8.38
N GLU A 149 11.30 28.55 -8.40
CA GLU A 149 12.53 29.06 -9.01
C GLU A 149 12.39 29.26 -10.52
N ALA A 150 11.64 28.36 -11.19
CA ALA A 150 11.41 28.45 -12.62
C ALA A 150 10.49 29.63 -13.00
N ASP A 151 9.42 29.84 -12.23
CA ASP A 151 8.47 30.90 -12.47
C ASP A 151 9.11 32.28 -12.23
N ARG A 152 9.89 32.42 -11.17
CA ARG A 152 10.67 33.63 -10.91
C ARG A 152 11.73 33.95 -11.96
N GLY A 153 12.31 32.92 -12.59
CA GLY A 153 13.26 33.10 -13.67
C GLY A 153 12.63 33.50 -15.03
N LEU A 154 11.32 33.37 -15.19
CA LEU A 154 10.58 33.79 -16.39
C LEU A 154 10.06 35.25 -16.29
N GLU A 155 10.00 35.80 -15.07
CA GLU A 155 9.54 37.17 -14.80
C GLU A 155 10.70 38.20 -14.76
N ALA A 156 11.96 37.74 -14.81
CA ALA A 156 13.17 38.57 -14.81
C ALA A 156 13.79 38.68 -16.21
#